data_f86499b3585dead65824911d0f09f73d
#
_entry.id   f86499b3585dead65824911d0f09f73d
#
_cell.length_a   1.000
_cell.length_b   1.000
_cell.length_c   1.000
_cell.angle_alpha   90.00
_cell.angle_beta   90.00
_cell.angle_gamma   90.00
#
_symmetry.space_group_name_H-M   'P 1'
#
loop_
_entity.id
_entity.type
_entity.pdbx_description
1 polymer ?
#
loop_
_entity_poly.entity_id
_entity_poly.type
_entity_poly.pdbx_seq_one_letter_code
_entity_poly.pdbx_strand_id
1 'polypeptide(L)'
;VIEKIRQLLAQNNIQEAQMFLRSVKINEKSPYYKEYLSLSAEIYKKNNNFYEAAQAYDDLKNLYKGNLEAFSQYSKEKQNNYHNYLTHFKELPLRERNIITTSKTDRLFKLDHITLLNIDQLPAIHFPSSHPKVNQTYIAHPHKTDTYLPIETYDYELLKDRMDEFFRILGCLGATSITLETIKKENKEEKKNLKIEGNVGGSKEGIGLDIDAKYSKAASTSLSKYMDMERSQTFAPNKRPYIPKDTIWFPREPRWQRLAQQRLEGGILTYTERISSSENQLLNKKQMATIGAELKTLLYSIKAEGLYEEEENLQQNEEFSFLLEIEFKSMKEFPEDTEI
;
A
#
# COMPACT_ATOMS: atom_id res chain seq x y z
N VAL A 1 -28.55 27.96 -7.76
CA VAL A 1 -27.72 26.73 -7.78
C VAL A 1 -28.50 25.59 -8.41
N ILE A 2 -29.56 25.12 -7.79
CA ILE A 2 -30.36 23.97 -8.24
C ILE A 2 -30.82 24.13 -9.70
N GLU A 3 -31.36 25.29 -10.04
CA GLU A 3 -31.86 25.57 -11.40
C GLU A 3 -30.73 25.50 -12.46
N LYS A 4 -29.55 26.00 -12.14
CA LYS A 4 -28.39 25.91 -13.03
C LYS A 4 -27.97 24.44 -13.25
N ILE A 5 -27.99 23.63 -12.18
CA ILE A 5 -27.68 22.18 -12.29
C ILE A 5 -28.71 21.48 -13.17
N ARG A 6 -30.01 21.73 -12.96
CA ARG A 6 -31.10 21.18 -13.82
C ARG A 6 -30.92 21.56 -15.27
N GLN A 7 -30.60 22.81 -15.54
CA GLN A 7 -30.38 23.31 -16.91
C GLN A 7 -29.21 22.57 -17.58
N LEU A 8 -28.09 22.40 -16.89
CA LEU A 8 -26.93 21.67 -17.43
C LEU A 8 -27.24 20.20 -17.66
N LEU A 9 -28.00 19.56 -16.78
CA LEU A 9 -28.46 18.18 -16.97
C LEU A 9 -29.41 18.05 -18.17
N ALA A 10 -30.36 18.99 -18.34
CA ALA A 10 -31.28 19.01 -19.47
C ALA A 10 -30.54 19.18 -20.81
N GLN A 11 -29.42 19.91 -20.81
CA GLN A 11 -28.52 20.09 -21.95
C GLN A 11 -27.55 18.91 -22.17
N ASN A 12 -27.64 17.86 -21.34
CA ASN A 12 -26.70 16.73 -21.29
C ASN A 12 -25.22 17.14 -21.11
N ASN A 13 -24.97 18.30 -20.52
CA ASN A 13 -23.63 18.82 -20.23
C ASN A 13 -23.16 18.34 -18.85
N ILE A 14 -22.89 17.03 -18.75
CA ILE A 14 -22.61 16.35 -17.48
C ILE A 14 -21.29 16.82 -16.86
N GLN A 15 -20.25 17.06 -17.67
CA GLN A 15 -18.95 17.51 -17.16
C GLN A 15 -19.04 18.90 -16.53
N GLU A 16 -19.70 19.84 -17.20
CA GLU A 16 -19.89 21.19 -16.66
C GLU A 16 -20.77 21.17 -15.40
N ALA A 17 -21.83 20.34 -15.40
CA ALA A 17 -22.67 20.13 -14.23
C ALA A 17 -21.86 19.62 -13.04
N GLN A 18 -20.94 18.68 -13.25
CA GLN A 18 -20.05 18.17 -12.20
C GLN A 18 -19.06 19.22 -11.71
N MET A 19 -18.43 19.97 -12.61
CA MET A 19 -17.53 21.07 -12.23
C MET A 19 -18.28 22.12 -11.39
N PHE A 20 -19.48 22.48 -11.81
CA PHE A 20 -20.32 23.43 -11.08
C PHE A 20 -20.72 22.88 -9.70
N LEU A 21 -21.12 21.60 -9.63
CA LEU A 21 -21.44 20.92 -8.37
C LEU A 21 -20.28 20.97 -7.36
N ARG A 22 -19.06 20.71 -7.81
CA ARG A 22 -17.84 20.78 -6.96
C ARG A 22 -17.52 22.18 -6.45
N SER A 23 -17.92 23.23 -7.18
CA SER A 23 -17.70 24.63 -6.79
C SER A 23 -18.71 25.12 -5.76
N VAL A 24 -19.80 24.39 -5.52
CA VAL A 24 -20.92 24.80 -4.69
C VAL A 24 -21.06 23.87 -3.49
N LYS A 25 -21.24 24.43 -2.29
CA LYS A 25 -21.62 23.68 -1.09
C LYS A 25 -22.99 24.17 -0.61
N ILE A 26 -23.96 23.29 -0.51
CA ILE A 26 -25.25 23.56 0.08
C ILE A 26 -25.25 23.05 1.52
N ASN A 27 -25.67 23.90 2.46
CA ASN A 27 -25.77 23.55 3.86
C ASN A 27 -26.85 22.46 4.06
N GLU A 28 -26.57 21.45 4.88
CA GLU A 28 -27.50 20.34 5.21
C GLU A 28 -28.86 20.82 5.75
N LYS A 29 -28.91 21.98 6.40
CA LYS A 29 -30.13 22.60 6.90
C LYS A 29 -30.94 23.31 5.82
N SER A 30 -30.42 23.41 4.59
CA SER A 30 -31.12 24.07 3.49
C SER A 30 -32.33 23.24 3.06
N PRO A 31 -33.48 23.84 2.77
CA PRO A 31 -34.66 23.13 2.23
C PRO A 31 -34.35 22.47 0.87
N TYR A 32 -33.34 22.93 0.17
CA TYR A 32 -32.90 22.40 -1.12
C TYR A 32 -31.84 21.30 -1.01
N TYR A 33 -31.41 20.91 0.19
CA TYR A 33 -30.33 19.95 0.38
C TYR A 33 -30.65 18.55 -0.18
N LYS A 34 -31.88 18.08 0.04
CA LYS A 34 -32.34 16.79 -0.51
C LYS A 34 -32.28 16.75 -2.03
N GLU A 35 -32.74 17.82 -2.66
CA GLU A 35 -32.74 17.94 -4.12
C GLU A 35 -31.32 18.06 -4.66
N TYR A 36 -30.46 18.82 -3.99
CA TYR A 36 -29.04 18.92 -4.29
C TYR A 36 -28.36 17.53 -4.28
N LEU A 37 -28.61 16.73 -3.25
CA LEU A 37 -28.06 15.36 -3.17
C LEU A 37 -28.59 14.46 -4.28
N SER A 38 -29.88 14.56 -4.63
CA SER A 38 -30.49 13.77 -5.71
C SER A 38 -29.85 14.10 -7.06
N LEU A 39 -29.69 15.38 -7.37
CA LEU A 39 -29.04 15.83 -8.61
C LEU A 39 -27.56 15.48 -8.62
N SER A 40 -26.88 15.55 -7.45
CA SER A 40 -25.49 15.16 -7.29
C SER A 40 -25.31 13.67 -7.62
N ALA A 41 -26.16 12.80 -7.05
CA ALA A 41 -26.14 11.38 -7.31
C ALA A 41 -26.32 11.05 -8.80
N GLU A 42 -27.26 11.74 -9.47
CA GLU A 42 -27.48 11.56 -10.90
C GLU A 42 -26.29 11.98 -11.74
N ILE A 43 -25.68 13.15 -11.45
CA ILE A 43 -24.49 13.65 -12.17
C ILE A 43 -23.33 12.69 -12.01
N TYR A 44 -23.04 12.28 -10.77
CA TYR A 44 -21.95 11.35 -10.50
C TYR A 44 -22.16 10.01 -11.19
N LYS A 45 -23.39 9.46 -11.15
CA LYS A 45 -23.73 8.21 -11.84
C LYS A 45 -23.54 8.31 -13.35
N LYS A 46 -24.02 9.39 -13.98
CA LYS A 46 -23.87 9.63 -15.43
C LYS A 46 -22.40 9.81 -15.85
N ASN A 47 -21.55 10.29 -14.94
CA ASN A 47 -20.13 10.50 -15.21
C ASN A 47 -19.24 9.33 -14.73
N ASN A 48 -19.83 8.19 -14.39
CA ASN A 48 -19.15 7.00 -13.88
C ASN A 48 -18.35 7.20 -12.56
N ASN A 49 -18.67 8.28 -11.83
CA ASN A 49 -18.12 8.52 -10.50
C ASN A 49 -18.93 7.74 -9.46
N PHE A 50 -18.84 6.43 -9.53
CA PHE A 50 -19.70 5.51 -8.79
C PHE A 50 -19.55 5.62 -7.27
N TYR A 51 -18.38 5.95 -6.75
CA TYR A 51 -18.17 6.13 -5.31
C TYR A 51 -18.93 7.34 -4.79
N GLU A 52 -18.79 8.50 -5.42
CA GLU A 52 -19.48 9.73 -5.08
C GLU A 52 -21.00 9.59 -5.27
N ALA A 53 -21.42 8.85 -6.28
CA ALA A 53 -22.85 8.53 -6.46
C ALA A 53 -23.38 7.67 -5.30
N ALA A 54 -22.65 6.62 -4.90
CA ALA A 54 -23.02 5.77 -3.78
C ALA A 54 -23.06 6.56 -2.46
N GLN A 55 -22.13 7.48 -2.24
CA GLN A 55 -22.12 8.36 -1.07
C GLN A 55 -23.34 9.29 -1.04
N ALA A 56 -23.66 9.95 -2.15
CA ALA A 56 -24.85 10.81 -2.23
C ALA A 56 -26.16 10.04 -1.97
N TYR A 57 -26.24 8.78 -2.44
CA TYR A 57 -27.39 7.92 -2.14
C TYR A 57 -27.40 7.45 -0.66
N ASP A 58 -26.26 7.27 -0.03
CA ASP A 58 -26.17 6.96 1.41
C ASP A 58 -26.68 8.15 2.26
N ASP A 59 -26.31 9.37 1.88
CA ASP A 59 -26.80 10.59 2.51
C ASP A 59 -28.30 10.77 2.33
N LEU A 60 -28.82 10.54 1.11
CA LEU A 60 -30.26 10.54 0.83
C LEU A 60 -31.01 9.50 1.66
N LYS A 61 -30.52 8.26 1.69
CA LYS A 61 -31.09 7.18 2.52
C LYS A 61 -31.22 7.63 3.98
N ASN A 62 -30.20 8.28 4.54
CA ASN A 62 -30.18 8.75 5.91
C ASN A 62 -31.20 9.84 6.17
N LEU A 63 -31.47 10.72 5.19
CA LEU A 63 -32.49 11.76 5.28
C LEU A 63 -33.93 11.21 5.18
N TYR A 64 -34.10 10.00 4.63
CA TYR A 64 -35.41 9.36 4.44
C TYR A 64 -35.64 8.15 5.36
N LYS A 65 -34.96 8.07 6.52
CA LYS A 65 -35.13 6.97 7.50
C LYS A 65 -36.59 6.71 7.93
N GLY A 66 -37.43 7.73 7.91
CA GLY A 66 -38.87 7.63 8.24
C GLY A 66 -39.78 7.20 7.07
N ASN A 67 -39.26 7.08 5.85
CA ASN A 67 -39.99 6.65 4.65
C ASN A 67 -39.37 5.36 4.12
N LEU A 68 -40.02 4.22 4.41
CA LEU A 68 -39.53 2.88 4.08
C LEU A 68 -39.29 2.66 2.58
N GLU A 69 -40.14 3.19 1.72
CA GLU A 69 -40.02 3.05 0.27
C GLU A 69 -38.79 3.83 -0.25
N ALA A 70 -38.67 5.10 0.07
CA ALA A 70 -37.54 5.92 -0.32
C ALA A 70 -36.23 5.39 0.29
N PHE A 71 -36.24 4.96 1.57
CA PHE A 71 -35.11 4.35 2.22
C PHE A 71 -34.64 3.08 1.48
N SER A 72 -35.57 2.20 1.10
CA SER A 72 -35.27 0.97 0.35
C SER A 72 -34.71 1.28 -1.03
N GLN A 73 -35.32 2.24 -1.76
CA GLN A 73 -34.86 2.69 -3.08
C GLN A 73 -33.42 3.22 -3.00
N TYR A 74 -33.13 4.15 -2.11
CA TYR A 74 -31.79 4.73 -1.98
C TYR A 74 -30.74 3.72 -1.47
N SER A 75 -31.13 2.77 -0.62
CA SER A 75 -30.27 1.66 -0.23
C SER A 75 -29.84 0.82 -1.43
N LYS A 76 -30.77 0.51 -2.31
CA LYS A 76 -30.51 -0.26 -3.55
C LYS A 76 -29.58 0.52 -4.50
N GLU A 77 -29.86 1.80 -4.71
CA GLU A 77 -29.02 2.66 -5.57
C GLU A 77 -27.60 2.80 -4.99
N LYS A 78 -27.46 2.99 -3.67
CA LYS A 78 -26.15 2.97 -3.00
C LYS A 78 -25.39 1.67 -3.30
N GLN A 79 -26.01 0.53 -3.07
CA GLN A 79 -25.39 -0.78 -3.29
C GLN A 79 -24.97 -1.00 -4.73
N ASN A 80 -25.83 -0.65 -5.69
CA ASN A 80 -25.53 -0.77 -7.12
C ASN A 80 -24.32 0.09 -7.53
N ASN A 81 -24.28 1.34 -7.09
CA ASN A 81 -23.16 2.22 -7.42
C ASN A 81 -21.88 1.79 -6.71
N TYR A 82 -21.96 1.36 -5.45
CA TYR A 82 -20.79 0.83 -4.74
C TYR A 82 -20.27 -0.45 -5.39
N HIS A 83 -21.13 -1.35 -5.82
CA HIS A 83 -20.74 -2.54 -6.60
C HIS A 83 -20.02 -2.17 -7.90
N ASN A 84 -20.56 -1.20 -8.66
CA ASN A 84 -19.91 -0.70 -9.87
C ASN A 84 -18.53 -0.09 -9.56
N TYR A 85 -18.40 0.68 -8.46
CA TYR A 85 -17.12 1.20 -8.00
C TYR A 85 -16.10 0.08 -7.73
N LEU A 86 -16.49 -0.96 -6.99
CA LEU A 86 -15.61 -2.10 -6.69
C LEU A 86 -15.21 -2.87 -7.95
N THR A 87 -16.13 -3.01 -8.90
CA THR A 87 -15.87 -3.69 -10.20
C THR A 87 -14.81 -2.96 -11.02
N HIS A 88 -14.86 -1.61 -11.05
CA HIS A 88 -13.93 -0.77 -11.80
C HIS A 88 -12.75 -0.25 -10.96
N PHE A 89 -12.60 -0.74 -9.73
CA PHE A 89 -11.61 -0.23 -8.78
C PHE A 89 -10.17 -0.26 -9.33
N LYS A 90 -9.80 -1.32 -10.04
CA LYS A 90 -8.45 -1.47 -10.62
C LYS A 90 -8.17 -0.48 -11.75
N GLU A 91 -9.21 0.00 -12.42
CA GLU A 91 -9.12 0.93 -13.55
C GLU A 91 -8.93 2.38 -13.08
N LEU A 92 -9.22 2.65 -11.80
CA LEU A 92 -9.02 3.97 -11.23
C LEU A 92 -7.53 4.37 -11.28
N PRO A 93 -7.22 5.66 -11.47
CA PRO A 93 -5.87 6.17 -11.31
C PRO A 93 -5.28 5.79 -9.96
N LEU A 94 -3.98 5.43 -9.91
CA LEU A 94 -3.33 4.99 -8.67
C LEU A 94 -3.50 6.01 -7.54
N ARG A 95 -3.44 7.32 -7.85
CA ARG A 95 -3.66 8.39 -6.87
C ARG A 95 -5.00 8.33 -6.13
N GLU A 96 -6.03 7.71 -6.74
CA GLU A 96 -7.38 7.61 -6.19
C GLU A 96 -7.63 6.33 -5.39
N ARG A 97 -6.73 5.35 -5.51
CA ARG A 97 -6.80 4.04 -4.85
C ARG A 97 -5.48 3.63 -4.19
N ASN A 98 -4.60 4.59 -3.94
CA ASN A 98 -3.24 4.30 -3.45
C ASN A 98 -3.24 3.66 -2.07
N ILE A 99 -4.11 4.13 -1.18
CA ILE A 99 -4.21 3.64 0.20
C ILE A 99 -5.63 3.18 0.45
N ILE A 100 -5.77 2.00 0.99
CA ILE A 100 -7.05 1.45 1.45
C ILE A 100 -6.97 1.10 2.93
N THR A 101 -8.05 1.36 3.65
CA THR A 101 -8.24 0.90 5.02
C THR A 101 -9.47 0.02 5.05
N THR A 102 -9.35 -1.18 5.62
CA THR A 102 -10.43 -2.14 5.71
C THR A 102 -11.22 -1.96 7.00
N SER A 103 -12.54 -2.14 6.95
CA SER A 103 -13.38 -2.14 8.15
C SER A 103 -14.60 -3.06 7.95
N LYS A 104 -15.40 -3.26 9.00
CA LYS A 104 -16.72 -3.95 8.90
C LYS A 104 -17.87 -2.96 8.71
N THR A 105 -17.60 -1.68 8.53
CA THR A 105 -18.68 -0.69 8.33
C THR A 105 -19.14 -0.63 6.89
N ASP A 106 -20.44 -0.43 6.70
CA ASP A 106 -21.01 -0.13 5.37
C ASP A 106 -20.95 1.37 5.04
N ARG A 107 -20.35 2.17 5.91
CA ARG A 107 -20.18 3.59 5.69
C ARG A 107 -19.13 3.83 4.62
N LEU A 108 -19.47 4.63 3.64
CA LEU A 108 -18.55 5.10 2.62
C LEU A 108 -17.78 6.30 3.15
N PHE A 109 -16.46 6.19 3.17
CA PHE A 109 -15.59 7.30 3.57
C PHE A 109 -14.33 7.29 2.69
N LYS A 110 -13.99 8.45 2.16
CA LYS A 110 -12.79 8.67 1.34
C LYS A 110 -12.16 10.00 1.74
N LEU A 111 -10.89 9.98 2.05
CA LEU A 111 -9.99 11.14 2.04
C LEU A 111 -9.24 11.13 0.70
N ASP A 112 -8.60 12.22 0.33
CA ASP A 112 -8.01 12.44 -1.01
C ASP A 112 -7.41 11.19 -1.66
N HIS A 113 -6.63 10.41 -0.92
CA HIS A 113 -5.97 9.20 -1.42
C HIS A 113 -6.17 7.97 -0.52
N ILE A 114 -6.97 8.08 0.54
CA ILE A 114 -7.31 6.96 1.45
C ILE A 114 -8.77 6.60 1.27
N THR A 115 -9.04 5.34 0.95
CA THR A 115 -10.40 4.82 0.78
C THR A 115 -10.72 3.80 1.86
N LEU A 116 -11.83 3.98 2.57
CA LEU A 116 -12.36 2.98 3.48
C LEU A 116 -13.15 1.95 2.67
N LEU A 117 -12.79 0.68 2.81
CA LEU A 117 -13.45 -0.44 2.15
C LEU A 117 -14.05 -1.39 3.18
N ASN A 118 -15.26 -1.86 2.93
CA ASN A 118 -15.83 -2.95 3.72
C ASN A 118 -15.09 -4.25 3.39
N ILE A 119 -14.55 -4.94 4.43
CA ILE A 119 -13.77 -6.17 4.27
C ILE A 119 -14.58 -7.31 3.68
N ASP A 120 -15.90 -7.31 3.87
CA ASP A 120 -16.81 -8.33 3.32
C ASP A 120 -17.15 -8.06 1.84
N GLN A 121 -16.77 -6.89 1.30
CA GLN A 121 -17.04 -6.43 -0.06
C GLN A 121 -15.81 -5.78 -0.67
N LEU A 122 -14.71 -6.53 -0.77
CA LEU A 122 -13.48 -6.02 -1.39
C LEU A 122 -13.53 -6.13 -2.92
N PRO A 123 -12.88 -5.21 -3.65
CA PRO A 123 -12.64 -5.36 -5.07
C PRO A 123 -11.71 -6.57 -5.33
N ALA A 124 -11.60 -6.99 -6.59
CA ALA A 124 -10.72 -8.10 -6.98
C ALA A 124 -9.23 -7.68 -6.91
N ILE A 125 -8.71 -7.45 -5.70
CA ILE A 125 -7.33 -7.10 -5.40
C ILE A 125 -6.64 -8.23 -4.62
N HIS A 126 -5.30 -8.19 -4.62
CA HIS A 126 -4.46 -9.24 -4.06
C HIS A 126 -3.68 -8.74 -2.84
N PHE A 127 -3.60 -9.59 -1.80
CA PHE A 127 -2.86 -9.35 -0.57
C PHE A 127 -1.83 -10.48 -0.38
N PRO A 128 -0.57 -10.30 -0.84
CA PRO A 128 0.40 -11.40 -0.91
C PRO A 128 0.77 -11.99 0.45
N SER A 129 0.79 -11.17 1.50
CA SER A 129 1.30 -11.58 2.81
C SER A 129 0.28 -12.32 3.67
N SER A 130 -1.02 -12.12 3.43
CA SER A 130 -2.10 -12.73 4.22
C SER A 130 -3.48 -12.38 3.68
N HIS A 131 -4.53 -12.98 4.26
CA HIS A 131 -5.89 -12.48 4.09
C HIS A 131 -5.99 -11.06 4.69
N PRO A 132 -6.80 -10.17 4.08
CA PRO A 132 -7.02 -8.84 4.61
C PRO A 132 -7.59 -8.92 6.03
N LYS A 133 -7.10 -8.04 6.91
CA LYS A 133 -7.56 -7.95 8.31
C LYS A 133 -8.45 -6.74 8.48
N VAL A 134 -9.41 -6.83 9.40
CA VAL A 134 -10.26 -5.68 9.78
C VAL A 134 -9.38 -4.60 10.39
N ASN A 135 -9.67 -3.35 10.08
CA ASN A 135 -9.00 -2.17 10.63
C ASN A 135 -7.50 -2.11 10.29
N GLN A 136 -7.10 -2.71 9.18
CA GLN A 136 -5.73 -2.64 8.68
C GLN A 136 -5.65 -1.76 7.44
N THR A 137 -4.56 -1.00 7.34
CA THR A 137 -4.26 -0.13 6.21
C THR A 137 -3.27 -0.80 5.28
N TYR A 138 -3.53 -0.64 3.99
CA TYR A 138 -2.72 -1.21 2.92
C TYR A 138 -2.38 -0.14 1.91
N ILE A 139 -1.19 -0.25 1.32
CA ILE A 139 -0.71 0.64 0.27
C ILE A 139 -0.55 -0.16 -1.01
N ALA A 140 -0.97 0.42 -2.13
CA ALA A 140 -0.83 -0.19 -3.44
C ALA A 140 0.64 -0.45 -3.77
N HIS A 141 0.92 -1.61 -4.37
CA HIS A 141 2.23 -1.92 -4.91
C HIS A 141 2.55 -0.98 -6.08
N PRO A 142 3.77 -0.38 -6.16
CA PRO A 142 4.07 0.66 -7.14
C PRO A 142 4.05 0.17 -8.60
N HIS A 143 4.17 -1.13 -8.82
CA HIS A 143 4.32 -1.73 -10.14
C HIS A 143 3.32 -2.86 -10.45
N LYS A 144 2.53 -3.32 -9.47
CA LYS A 144 1.45 -4.31 -9.63
C LYS A 144 0.12 -3.63 -9.39
N THR A 145 -0.73 -3.57 -10.40
CA THR A 145 -1.95 -2.74 -10.39
C THR A 145 -3.03 -3.21 -9.42
N ASP A 146 -2.97 -4.46 -8.99
CA ASP A 146 -3.97 -5.11 -8.15
C ASP A 146 -3.45 -5.56 -6.78
N THR A 147 -2.19 -5.28 -6.46
CA THR A 147 -1.53 -5.78 -5.25
C THR A 147 -1.45 -4.70 -4.19
N TYR A 148 -1.82 -5.06 -2.95
CA TYR A 148 -1.82 -4.18 -1.79
C TYR A 148 -1.04 -4.80 -0.64
N LEU A 149 -0.14 -4.02 -0.04
CA LEU A 149 0.77 -4.43 1.01
C LEU A 149 0.42 -3.73 2.33
N PRO A 150 0.50 -4.42 3.48
CA PRO A 150 0.26 -3.79 4.78
C PRO A 150 1.22 -2.63 5.01
N ILE A 151 0.71 -1.50 5.50
CA ILE A 151 1.52 -0.30 5.72
C ILE A 151 2.67 -0.55 6.71
N GLU A 152 2.45 -1.41 7.71
CA GLU A 152 3.44 -1.70 8.75
C GLU A 152 4.64 -2.50 8.23
N THR A 153 4.48 -3.20 7.10
CA THR A 153 5.53 -4.03 6.49
C THR A 153 5.81 -3.65 5.06
N TYR A 154 5.34 -2.50 4.60
CA TYR A 154 5.34 -2.09 3.20
C TYR A 154 6.73 -2.17 2.55
N ASP A 155 7.73 -1.49 3.15
CA ASP A 155 9.09 -1.48 2.59
C ASP A 155 9.76 -2.86 2.65
N TYR A 156 9.48 -3.65 3.70
CA TYR A 156 9.95 -5.03 3.82
C TYR A 156 9.37 -5.93 2.71
N GLU A 157 8.06 -5.87 2.50
CA GLU A 157 7.38 -6.69 1.48
C GLU A 157 7.83 -6.31 0.06
N LEU A 158 8.05 -5.01 -0.20
CA LEU A 158 8.60 -4.54 -1.46
C LEU A 158 10.03 -5.01 -1.68
N LEU A 159 10.88 -4.91 -0.64
CA LEU A 159 12.26 -5.41 -0.72
C LEU A 159 12.28 -6.90 -0.98
N LYS A 160 11.42 -7.66 -0.30
CA LYS A 160 11.28 -9.10 -0.50
C LYS A 160 10.85 -9.44 -1.94
N ASP A 161 9.79 -8.80 -2.45
CA ASP A 161 9.32 -9.00 -3.83
C ASP A 161 10.41 -8.68 -4.88
N ARG A 162 11.14 -7.59 -4.65
CA ARG A 162 12.27 -7.18 -5.48
C ARG A 162 13.41 -8.21 -5.43
N MET A 163 13.78 -8.69 -4.24
CA MET A 163 14.83 -9.70 -4.09
C MET A 163 14.41 -11.05 -4.68
N ASP A 164 13.14 -11.45 -4.56
CA ASP A 164 12.64 -12.70 -5.18
C ASP A 164 12.76 -12.65 -6.71
N GLU A 165 12.45 -11.51 -7.35
CA GLU A 165 12.68 -11.35 -8.79
C GLU A 165 14.17 -11.36 -9.12
N PHE A 166 15.02 -10.71 -8.31
CA PHE A 166 16.46 -10.70 -8.54
C PHE A 166 17.07 -12.09 -8.48
N PHE A 167 16.72 -12.88 -7.45
CA PHE A 167 17.17 -14.27 -7.34
C PHE A 167 16.75 -15.11 -8.55
N ARG A 168 15.53 -14.93 -9.04
CA ARG A 168 15.05 -15.59 -10.26
C ARG A 168 15.89 -15.21 -11.48
N ILE A 169 16.21 -13.93 -11.63
CA ILE A 169 17.06 -13.44 -12.73
C ILE A 169 18.46 -14.03 -12.64
N LEU A 170 19.06 -14.05 -11.44
CA LEU A 170 20.39 -14.61 -11.21
C LEU A 170 20.44 -16.10 -11.57
N GLY A 171 19.40 -16.88 -11.22
CA GLY A 171 19.26 -18.27 -11.65
C GLY A 171 19.21 -18.40 -13.17
N CYS A 172 18.45 -17.52 -13.88
CA CYS A 172 18.41 -17.47 -15.34
C CYS A 172 19.75 -17.05 -15.97
N LEU A 173 20.56 -16.25 -15.26
CA LEU A 173 21.91 -15.84 -15.67
C LEU A 173 22.95 -16.95 -15.41
N GLY A 174 22.55 -18.11 -14.91
CA GLY A 174 23.40 -19.24 -14.70
C GLY A 174 24.18 -19.20 -13.38
N ALA A 175 23.60 -18.62 -12.33
CA ALA A 175 24.15 -18.72 -10.98
C ALA A 175 24.20 -20.19 -10.53
N THR A 176 25.28 -20.58 -9.85
CA THR A 176 25.46 -21.87 -9.18
C THR A 176 25.22 -21.77 -7.68
N SER A 177 25.54 -20.60 -7.12
CA SER A 177 25.31 -20.29 -5.71
C SER A 177 24.91 -18.83 -5.56
N ILE A 178 23.94 -18.59 -4.68
CA ILE A 178 23.52 -17.24 -4.25
C ILE A 178 23.39 -17.27 -2.75
N THR A 179 24.10 -16.39 -2.05
CA THR A 179 24.01 -16.21 -0.60
C THR A 179 23.63 -14.77 -0.28
N LEU A 180 22.63 -14.57 0.56
CA LEU A 180 22.21 -13.28 1.09
C LEU A 180 22.27 -13.36 2.62
N GLU A 181 23.15 -12.58 3.22
CA GLU A 181 23.36 -12.52 4.67
C GLU A 181 23.09 -11.13 5.20
N THR A 182 22.46 -11.04 6.37
CA THR A 182 22.25 -9.76 7.07
C THR A 182 23.54 -9.32 7.75
N ILE A 183 24.02 -8.13 7.40
CA ILE A 183 25.13 -7.49 8.10
C ILE A 183 24.55 -6.78 9.31
N LYS A 184 24.76 -7.32 10.52
CA LYS A 184 24.39 -6.62 11.76
C LYS A 184 25.21 -5.32 11.87
N LYS A 185 24.54 -4.16 11.85
CA LYS A 185 25.21 -2.92 12.29
C LYS A 185 25.52 -3.10 13.78
N GLU A 186 26.79 -3.23 14.14
CA GLU A 186 27.21 -2.96 15.50
C GLU A 186 26.98 -1.48 15.77
N ASN A 187 25.89 -1.13 16.41
CA ASN A 187 25.67 0.22 16.93
C ASN A 187 26.66 0.49 18.02
N LYS A 188 27.85 1.01 17.64
CA LYS A 188 28.88 1.47 18.60
C LYS A 188 28.38 2.62 19.47
N GLU A 189 27.26 3.23 19.19
CA GLU A 189 26.71 4.37 19.96
C GLU A 189 25.82 3.95 21.13
N GLU A 190 25.17 2.79 21.10
CA GLU A 190 24.29 2.37 22.21
C GLU A 190 25.02 1.91 23.46
N LYS A 191 26.31 1.54 23.38
CA LYS A 191 27.11 1.20 24.58
C LYS A 191 27.55 2.40 25.41
N LYS A 192 27.38 3.63 24.94
CA LYS A 192 27.78 4.83 25.71
C LYS A 192 26.70 5.44 26.59
N ASN A 193 25.44 5.13 26.39
CA ASN A 193 24.34 5.77 27.13
C ASN A 193 23.69 4.91 28.22
N LEU A 194 24.20 3.72 28.48
CA LEU A 194 23.74 2.85 29.59
C LEU A 194 24.52 2.95 30.87
N LYS A 195 25.39 3.98 31.00
CA LYS A 195 25.99 4.39 32.29
C LYS A 195 25.42 5.73 32.72
N ILE A 196 24.16 5.78 33.07
CA ILE A 196 23.66 6.79 34.00
C ILE A 196 23.71 6.13 35.38
N GLU A 197 24.79 6.48 36.12
CA GLU A 197 24.93 6.18 37.53
C GLU A 197 23.71 6.69 38.29
N GLY A 198 23.11 5.77 39.04
CA GLY A 198 22.09 6.13 39.99
C GLY A 198 22.61 7.11 41.02
N ASN A 199 21.93 8.20 41.18
CA ASN A 199 21.54 8.67 42.51
C ASN A 199 20.46 9.75 42.39
N VAL A 200 19.51 9.64 43.22
CA VAL A 200 18.64 10.60 43.86
C VAL A 200 17.16 10.21 43.72
N GLY A 201 16.64 9.88 44.89
CA GLY A 201 15.25 9.58 45.14
C GLY A 201 14.29 10.69 44.76
N GLY A 202 13.15 10.28 44.32
CA GLY A 202 12.02 11.15 44.00
C GLY A 202 10.96 10.36 43.24
N SER A 203 9.98 9.86 43.97
CA SER A 203 8.76 9.24 43.45
C SER A 203 8.08 10.09 42.38
N LYS A 204 8.00 9.59 41.15
CA LYS A 204 6.98 9.95 40.19
C LYS A 204 6.58 8.70 39.40
N GLU A 205 5.29 8.39 39.53
CA GLU A 205 4.60 7.27 38.95
C GLU A 205 4.71 7.21 37.40
N GLY A 206 5.23 6.13 36.87
CA GLY A 206 4.58 5.17 35.97
C GLY A 206 4.10 5.66 34.60
N ILE A 207 4.82 6.54 33.84
CA ILE A 207 4.47 6.78 32.41
C ILE A 207 5.66 6.53 31.45
N GLY A 208 6.90 6.42 31.96
CA GLY A 208 8.11 6.26 31.13
C GLY A 208 8.42 4.82 30.70
N LEU A 209 8.02 3.82 31.50
CA LEU A 209 8.41 2.41 31.29
C LEU A 209 7.66 1.69 30.17
N ASP A 210 6.45 2.13 29.85
CA ASP A 210 5.63 1.50 28.81
C ASP A 210 6.05 1.91 27.37
N ILE A 211 6.68 3.09 27.24
CA ILE A 211 7.14 3.58 25.94
C ILE A 211 8.41 2.82 25.53
N ASP A 212 9.37 2.66 26.42
CA ASP A 212 10.63 1.96 26.14
C ASP A 212 10.41 0.46 25.88
N ALA A 213 9.48 -0.18 26.59
CA ALA A 213 9.14 -1.58 26.39
C ALA A 213 8.42 -1.82 25.04
N LYS A 214 7.57 -0.88 24.60
CA LYS A 214 6.92 -0.92 23.28
C LYS A 214 7.94 -0.67 22.17
N TYR A 215 8.87 0.27 22.34
CA TYR A 215 9.95 0.54 21.37
C TYR A 215 10.88 -0.66 21.20
N SER A 216 11.30 -1.31 22.27
CA SER A 216 12.18 -2.48 22.22
C SER A 216 11.49 -3.69 21.57
N LYS A 217 10.18 -3.86 21.78
CA LYS A 217 9.40 -4.94 21.16
C LYS A 217 9.17 -4.68 19.67
N ALA A 218 8.98 -3.44 19.26
CA ALA A 218 8.83 -3.03 17.86
C ALA A 218 10.14 -3.22 17.07
N ALA A 219 11.28 -2.79 17.65
CA ALA A 219 12.61 -2.98 17.08
C ALA A 219 12.97 -4.47 16.94
N SER A 220 12.63 -5.30 17.93
CA SER A 220 12.87 -6.75 17.86
C SER A 220 12.01 -7.45 16.81
N THR A 221 10.79 -6.95 16.57
CA THR A 221 9.89 -7.51 15.54
C THR A 221 10.34 -7.14 14.12
N SER A 222 10.84 -5.92 13.89
CA SER A 222 11.40 -5.53 12.59
C SER A 222 12.68 -6.30 12.31
N LEU A 223 13.60 -6.42 13.29
CA LEU A 223 14.82 -7.19 13.14
C LEU A 223 14.54 -8.65 12.75
N SER A 224 13.59 -9.32 13.42
CA SER A 224 13.24 -10.70 13.10
C SER A 224 12.72 -10.85 11.65
N LYS A 225 11.90 -9.91 11.15
CA LYS A 225 11.39 -9.94 9.78
C LYS A 225 12.51 -9.83 8.73
N TYR A 226 13.50 -8.96 8.94
CA TYR A 226 14.62 -8.83 7.99
C TYR A 226 15.58 -10.01 8.05
N MET A 227 15.73 -10.68 9.20
CA MET A 227 16.48 -11.94 9.30
C MET A 227 15.84 -13.08 8.48
N ASP A 228 14.53 -13.04 8.28
CA ASP A 228 13.81 -13.99 7.40
C ASP A 228 14.16 -13.84 5.90
N MET A 229 14.90 -12.78 5.53
CA MET A 229 15.41 -12.59 4.16
C MET A 229 16.73 -13.28 3.92
N GLU A 230 17.43 -13.73 4.96
CA GLU A 230 18.65 -14.53 4.81
C GLU A 230 18.32 -15.80 4.07
N ARG A 231 19.05 -16.05 2.99
CA ARG A 231 18.87 -17.26 2.20
C ARG A 231 20.17 -17.66 1.49
N SER A 232 20.35 -18.97 1.37
CA SER A 232 21.37 -19.55 0.54
C SER A 232 20.70 -20.51 -0.43
N GLN A 233 21.00 -20.36 -1.71
CA GLN A 233 20.44 -21.20 -2.77
C GLN A 233 21.54 -21.69 -3.69
N THR A 234 21.49 -22.96 -4.05
CA THR A 234 22.39 -23.58 -5.04
C THR A 234 21.58 -24.04 -6.25
N PHE A 235 22.16 -23.90 -7.42
CA PHE A 235 21.53 -24.23 -8.69
C PHE A 235 22.45 -25.12 -9.54
N ALA A 236 21.84 -25.90 -10.40
CA ALA A 236 22.53 -26.66 -11.43
C ALA A 236 22.08 -26.18 -12.82
N PRO A 237 22.57 -25.00 -13.27
CA PRO A 237 22.10 -24.40 -14.50
C PRO A 237 22.55 -25.27 -15.71
N ASN A 238 21.59 -25.63 -16.57
CA ASN A 238 21.79 -26.46 -17.75
C ASN A 238 21.43 -25.73 -19.05
N LYS A 239 20.83 -24.54 -18.97
CA LYS A 239 20.51 -23.68 -20.10
C LYS A 239 21.48 -22.50 -20.17
N ARG A 240 21.78 -22.07 -21.40
CA ARG A 240 22.56 -20.85 -21.60
C ARG A 240 21.96 -19.64 -20.89
N PRO A 241 22.75 -18.79 -20.26
CA PRO A 241 22.25 -17.62 -19.54
C PRO A 241 21.39 -16.70 -20.41
N TYR A 242 20.27 -16.26 -19.84
CA TYR A 242 19.34 -15.35 -20.48
C TYR A 242 18.63 -14.45 -19.46
N ILE A 243 18.00 -13.38 -19.95
CA ILE A 243 17.16 -12.48 -19.15
C ILE A 243 15.68 -12.88 -19.36
N PRO A 244 14.92 -13.21 -18.31
CA PRO A 244 13.49 -13.51 -18.44
C PRO A 244 12.71 -12.26 -18.88
N LYS A 245 11.70 -12.43 -19.74
CA LYS A 245 10.92 -11.32 -20.33
C LYS A 245 9.89 -10.75 -19.37
N ASP A 246 9.38 -11.55 -18.43
CA ASP A 246 8.30 -11.25 -17.51
C ASP A 246 8.83 -10.63 -16.20
N THR A 247 9.63 -9.57 -16.30
CA THR A 247 10.21 -8.89 -15.13
C THR A 247 9.51 -7.57 -14.84
N ILE A 248 9.35 -7.26 -13.54
CA ILE A 248 8.70 -6.05 -13.06
C ILE A 248 9.74 -5.04 -12.59
N TRP A 249 10.74 -5.49 -11.84
CA TRP A 249 11.79 -4.66 -11.27
C TRP A 249 12.96 -4.44 -12.22
N PHE A 250 13.40 -5.47 -12.91
CA PHE A 250 14.60 -5.43 -13.78
C PHE A 250 14.67 -4.22 -14.72
N PRO A 251 13.59 -3.78 -15.40
CA PRO A 251 13.65 -2.61 -16.28
C PRO A 251 13.94 -1.30 -15.53
N ARG A 252 13.81 -1.30 -14.20
CA ARG A 252 13.98 -0.13 -13.31
C ARG A 252 15.24 -0.21 -12.47
N GLU A 253 16.05 -1.27 -12.63
CA GLU A 253 17.24 -1.57 -11.83
C GLU A 253 18.52 -1.50 -12.66
N PRO A 254 19.13 -0.32 -12.82
CA PRO A 254 20.34 -0.17 -13.63
C PRO A 254 21.52 -1.03 -13.16
N ARG A 255 21.60 -1.34 -11.84
CA ARG A 255 22.65 -2.20 -11.29
C ARG A 255 22.48 -3.64 -11.78
N TRP A 256 21.26 -4.17 -11.78
CA TRP A 256 20.96 -5.52 -12.27
C TRP A 256 21.16 -5.65 -13.77
N GLN A 257 20.79 -4.62 -14.53
CA GLN A 257 21.01 -4.57 -15.97
C GLN A 257 22.51 -4.62 -16.30
N ARG A 258 23.34 -3.85 -15.58
CA ARG A 258 24.80 -3.90 -15.73
C ARG A 258 25.38 -5.26 -15.36
N LEU A 259 24.93 -5.86 -14.26
CA LEU A 259 25.35 -7.20 -13.87
C LEU A 259 25.00 -8.22 -14.94
N ALA A 260 23.76 -8.18 -15.46
CA ALA A 260 23.31 -9.08 -16.53
C ALA A 260 24.16 -8.89 -17.81
N GLN A 261 24.46 -7.66 -18.21
CA GLN A 261 25.33 -7.36 -19.33
C GLN A 261 26.74 -7.91 -19.11
N GLN A 262 27.36 -7.61 -17.97
CA GLN A 262 28.68 -8.14 -17.61
C GLN A 262 28.70 -9.68 -17.60
N ARG A 263 27.62 -10.31 -17.19
CA ARG A 263 27.49 -11.77 -17.21
C ARG A 263 27.39 -12.33 -18.62
N LEU A 264 26.55 -11.74 -19.46
CA LEU A 264 26.27 -12.26 -20.81
C LEU A 264 27.41 -11.95 -21.79
N GLU A 265 28.03 -10.77 -21.69
CA GLU A 265 29.09 -10.31 -22.59
C GLU A 265 30.49 -10.57 -22.02
N GLY A 266 30.69 -10.32 -20.73
CA GLY A 266 31.98 -10.41 -20.06
C GLY A 266 32.26 -11.73 -19.37
N GLY A 267 31.24 -12.56 -19.18
CA GLY A 267 31.37 -13.89 -18.58
C GLY A 267 31.84 -13.93 -17.13
N ILE A 268 31.48 -12.91 -16.30
CA ILE A 268 31.89 -12.88 -14.90
C ILE A 268 31.49 -14.16 -14.16
N LEU A 269 32.33 -14.62 -13.23
CA LEU A 269 32.13 -15.85 -12.48
C LEU A 269 31.67 -15.59 -11.02
N THR A 270 32.00 -14.43 -10.46
CA THR A 270 31.62 -14.08 -9.10
C THR A 270 31.14 -12.64 -9.04
N TYR A 271 30.23 -12.37 -8.14
CA TYR A 271 29.73 -11.03 -7.88
C TYR A 271 29.40 -10.88 -6.39
N THR A 272 29.83 -9.76 -5.80
CA THR A 272 29.54 -9.42 -4.40
C THR A 272 29.01 -8.00 -4.35
N GLU A 273 27.88 -7.80 -3.67
CA GLU A 273 27.26 -6.48 -3.49
C GLU A 273 26.73 -6.34 -2.07
N ARG A 274 26.85 -5.10 -1.54
CA ARG A 274 26.18 -4.72 -0.31
C ARG A 274 24.90 -3.97 -0.67
N ILE A 275 23.77 -4.46 -0.15
CA ILE A 275 22.44 -3.91 -0.37
C ILE A 275 21.98 -3.26 0.94
N SER A 276 21.58 -1.98 0.91
CA SER A 276 21.00 -1.31 2.08
C SER A 276 19.47 -1.24 1.95
N SER A 277 18.76 -1.52 3.05
CA SER A 277 17.30 -1.37 3.10
C SER A 277 16.88 0.10 2.93
N SER A 278 17.70 1.06 3.39
CA SER A 278 17.39 2.50 3.26
C SER A 278 17.42 2.99 1.80
N GLU A 279 18.26 2.40 0.95
CA GLU A 279 18.25 2.70 -0.50
C GLU A 279 16.98 2.20 -1.22
N ASN A 280 16.21 1.36 -0.56
CA ASN A 280 15.04 0.68 -1.09
C ASN A 280 13.72 1.20 -0.50
N GLN A 281 13.77 2.17 0.42
CA GLN A 281 12.57 2.77 0.98
C GLN A 281 11.87 3.65 -0.05
N LEU A 282 10.62 3.32 -0.36
CA LEU A 282 9.77 4.11 -1.27
C LEU A 282 8.97 5.18 -0.52
N LEU A 283 8.73 4.98 0.77
CA LEU A 283 8.06 5.95 1.63
C LEU A 283 9.08 6.58 2.57
N ASN A 284 9.28 7.89 2.42
CA ASN A 284 10.11 8.62 3.37
C ASN A 284 9.34 8.92 4.67
N LYS A 285 10.08 9.27 5.74
CA LYS A 285 9.51 9.58 7.08
C LYS A 285 8.41 10.64 7.04
N LYS A 286 8.52 11.63 6.14
CA LYS A 286 7.52 12.70 6.00
C LYS A 286 6.22 12.17 5.39
N GLN A 287 6.32 11.33 4.36
CA GLN A 287 5.16 10.68 3.74
C GLN A 287 4.45 9.76 4.73
N MET A 288 5.20 8.95 5.49
CA MET A 288 4.63 8.09 6.54
C MET A 288 3.93 8.91 7.62
N ALA A 289 4.51 10.04 8.06
CA ALA A 289 3.89 10.93 9.03
C ALA A 289 2.59 11.57 8.49
N THR A 290 2.57 11.95 7.21
CA THR A 290 1.38 12.50 6.55
C THR A 290 0.26 11.45 6.49
N ILE A 291 0.57 10.24 6.01
CA ILE A 291 -0.37 9.12 5.97
C ILE A 291 -0.90 8.81 7.38
N GLY A 292 -0.02 8.79 8.39
CA GLY A 292 -0.40 8.58 9.78
C GLY A 292 -1.36 9.63 10.33
N ALA A 293 -1.15 10.90 10.01
CA ALA A 293 -2.05 11.99 10.41
C ALA A 293 -3.43 11.87 9.74
N GLU A 294 -3.48 11.51 8.47
CA GLU A 294 -4.71 11.30 7.72
C GLU A 294 -5.46 10.06 8.20
N LEU A 295 -4.75 8.96 8.48
CA LEU A 295 -5.32 7.77 9.09
C LEU A 295 -5.92 8.09 10.46
N LYS A 296 -5.23 8.84 11.32
CA LYS A 296 -5.79 9.28 12.62
C LYS A 296 -7.08 10.05 12.44
N THR A 297 -7.17 10.93 11.44
CA THR A 297 -8.39 11.68 11.12
C THR A 297 -9.51 10.74 10.68
N LEU A 298 -9.22 9.79 9.79
CA LEU A 298 -10.14 8.76 9.34
C LEU A 298 -10.65 7.93 10.52
N LEU A 299 -9.72 7.38 11.32
CA LEU A 299 -10.00 6.53 12.46
C LEU A 299 -10.80 7.27 13.53
N TYR A 300 -10.49 8.53 13.79
CA TYR A 300 -11.26 9.38 14.72
C TYR A 300 -12.71 9.53 14.26
N SER A 301 -12.92 9.77 12.96
CA SER A 301 -14.25 9.89 12.37
C SER A 301 -15.07 8.58 12.51
N ILE A 302 -14.40 7.42 12.40
CA ILE A 302 -15.01 6.11 12.56
C ILE A 302 -15.26 5.81 14.04
N LYS A 303 -14.31 6.12 14.91
CA LYS A 303 -14.36 5.87 16.36
C LYS A 303 -15.47 6.70 17.04
N ALA A 304 -15.74 7.92 16.55
CA ALA A 304 -16.86 8.72 17.04
C ALA A 304 -18.22 8.01 16.87
N GLU A 305 -18.29 7.00 16.03
CA GLU A 305 -19.47 6.12 15.85
C GLU A 305 -19.36 4.76 16.57
N GLY A 306 -18.36 4.57 17.44
CA GLY A 306 -18.20 3.34 18.22
C GLY A 306 -17.61 2.14 17.45
N LEU A 307 -16.97 2.36 16.31
CA LEU A 307 -16.53 1.29 15.41
C LEU A 307 -15.03 0.94 15.51
N TYR A 308 -14.23 1.60 16.35
CA TYR A 308 -12.77 1.43 16.37
C TYR A 308 -12.17 1.38 17.79
N GLU A 309 -11.31 0.38 18.08
CA GLU A 309 -10.71 0.18 19.40
C GLU A 309 -9.17 0.26 19.48
N GLU A 310 -8.40 0.26 18.37
CA GLU A 310 -6.93 0.22 18.44
C GLU A 310 -6.25 1.37 17.68
N GLU A 311 -5.23 1.97 18.33
CA GLU A 311 -4.30 2.92 17.70
C GLU A 311 -3.22 2.15 16.93
N GLU A 312 -3.17 2.29 15.60
CA GLU A 312 -2.05 1.82 14.81
C GLU A 312 -0.83 2.75 15.02
N ASN A 313 0.20 2.24 15.67
CA ASN A 313 1.51 2.87 15.71
C ASN A 313 2.26 2.55 14.41
N LEU A 314 2.39 3.52 13.51
CA LEU A 314 3.26 3.42 12.35
C LEU A 314 4.72 3.33 12.82
N GLN A 315 5.33 2.17 12.67
CA GLN A 315 6.69 1.91 13.13
C GLN A 315 7.71 2.56 12.18
N GLN A 316 8.73 3.17 12.74
CA GLN A 316 9.91 3.58 11.99
C GLN A 316 10.72 2.33 11.63
N ASN A 317 10.97 2.12 10.34
CA ASN A 317 11.80 1.03 9.89
C ASN A 317 13.28 1.31 10.25
N GLU A 318 13.94 0.35 10.88
CA GLU A 318 15.38 0.37 11.09
C GLU A 318 16.11 0.11 9.76
N GLU A 319 17.31 0.66 9.61
CA GLU A 319 18.16 0.41 8.44
C GLU A 319 18.93 -0.90 8.61
N PHE A 320 18.79 -1.79 7.62
CA PHE A 320 19.54 -3.04 7.51
C PHE A 320 20.44 -3.02 6.29
N SER A 321 21.54 -3.75 6.37
CA SER A 321 22.41 -4.01 5.23
C SER A 321 22.55 -5.51 5.03
N PHE A 322 22.58 -5.93 3.78
CA PHE A 322 22.73 -7.32 3.36
C PHE A 322 24.01 -7.44 2.54
N LEU A 323 24.71 -8.55 2.69
CA LEU A 323 25.79 -8.97 1.81
C LEU A 323 25.20 -10.01 0.84
N LEU A 324 25.24 -9.71 -0.45
CA LEU A 324 24.88 -10.62 -1.51
C LEU A 324 26.16 -11.15 -2.15
N GLU A 325 26.31 -12.48 -2.21
CA GLU A 325 27.41 -13.17 -2.87
C GLU A 325 26.84 -14.14 -3.90
N ILE A 326 27.41 -14.12 -5.10
CA ILE A 326 26.94 -14.92 -6.25
C ILE A 326 28.13 -15.59 -6.92
N GLU A 327 27.95 -16.89 -7.20
CA GLU A 327 28.86 -17.63 -8.07
C GLU A 327 28.11 -18.08 -9.33
N PHE A 328 28.75 -17.97 -10.48
CA PHE A 328 28.17 -18.36 -11.77
C PHE A 328 28.94 -19.50 -12.40
N LYS A 329 28.24 -20.38 -13.10
CA LYS A 329 28.83 -21.40 -13.95
C LYS A 329 29.62 -20.75 -15.10
N SER A 330 30.78 -21.32 -15.46
CA SER A 330 31.55 -20.79 -16.60
C SER A 330 30.72 -20.86 -17.91
N MET A 331 30.81 -19.80 -18.73
CA MET A 331 30.12 -19.75 -20.02
C MET A 331 30.52 -20.87 -20.95
N LYS A 332 31.76 -21.38 -20.81
CA LYS A 332 32.29 -22.52 -21.61
C LYS A 332 31.67 -23.86 -21.26
N GLU A 333 31.00 -23.96 -20.10
CA GLU A 333 30.37 -25.19 -19.62
C GLU A 333 28.89 -25.31 -20.03
N PHE A 334 28.34 -24.30 -20.67
CA PHE A 334 26.99 -24.39 -21.23
C PHE A 334 27.04 -25.02 -22.64
N PRO A 335 26.01 -25.81 -23.01
CA PRO A 335 25.94 -26.34 -24.36
C PRO A 335 25.90 -25.18 -25.38
N GLU A 336 26.55 -25.41 -26.53
CA GLU A 336 26.39 -24.51 -27.68
C GLU A 336 24.93 -24.52 -28.12
N ASP A 337 24.39 -23.34 -28.50
CA ASP A 337 23.04 -23.28 -29.00
C ASP A 337 22.95 -24.13 -30.26
N THR A 338 22.27 -25.27 -30.16
CA THR A 338 21.78 -25.95 -31.35
C THR A 338 20.65 -25.07 -31.87
N GLU A 339 20.92 -24.31 -32.94
CA GLU A 339 19.89 -23.60 -33.69
C GLU A 339 18.74 -24.57 -33.98
N ILE A 340 17.55 -24.32 -33.36
CA ILE A 340 16.31 -24.99 -33.69
C ILE A 340 15.50 -24.08 -34.61
#